data_603e9108011aaedaee64d1a349ce3e62
#
_entry.id   603e9108011aaedaee64d1a349ce3e62
#
_cell.length_a   1.000
_cell.length_b   1.000
_cell.length_c   1.000
_cell.angle_alpha   90.00
_cell.angle_beta   90.00
_cell.angle_gamma   90.00
#
_symmetry.space_group_name_H-M   'P 1'
#
loop_
_entity.id
_entity.type
_entity.pdbx_description
1 polymer ?
#
loop_
_entity_poly.entity_id
_entity_poly.type
_entity_poly.pdbx_seq_one_letter_code
_entity_poly.pdbx_strand_id
1 'polypeptide(L)'
;GCNQACLDHVFSGKMTSCLVNPRACHETELIITDATAKKKLAVIGAGPAGLSFATTAASRGHQVTLFDSASEIGGQFNVAKQVPGKEEFFETIRYFGKQIELTNVDLRLNTPVTADDLNNGDFDEVILATGINPRLPEIEGIEHASVLTYLDVLKYKKPVGKKVAVIGAGGIGFDVSEYLAHSGVATSQNIPAFMKEWGVDMTMQARGGIEGVEAQITPSAREIYLLQRKKSKVGGKLGKTTGWIHRAGLINKGVNMIPSCSYDKIDDQGLHITIGEESKILDVDNVIICAGQDPMRALVEGLNKPHHLIGGADVAAELDAKRAIDQGTRLAAEI
;
A
#
# COMPACT_ATOMS: atom_id res chain seq x y z
N GLY A 1 -7.58 -11.75 5.74
CA GLY A 1 -8.72 -10.89 6.04
C GLY A 1 -8.36 -9.43 6.22
N CYS A 2 -8.65 -8.58 5.21
CA CYS A 2 -8.23 -7.18 5.22
C CYS A 2 -9.33 -6.20 5.68
N ASN A 3 -10.60 -6.61 5.74
CA ASN A 3 -11.79 -5.81 6.13
C ASN A 3 -12.09 -4.55 5.28
N GLN A 4 -11.30 -4.23 4.25
CA GLN A 4 -11.33 -2.93 3.57
C GLN A 4 -12.56 -2.71 2.67
N ALA A 5 -13.04 -3.75 1.96
CA ALA A 5 -14.18 -3.64 1.07
C ALA A 5 -15.46 -4.28 1.64
N CYS A 6 -15.36 -4.98 2.75
CA CYS A 6 -16.49 -5.58 3.45
C CYS A 6 -16.87 -4.75 4.68
N LEU A 7 -16.25 -4.98 5.85
CA LEU A 7 -16.65 -4.31 7.09
C LEU A 7 -16.48 -2.79 7.06
N ASP A 8 -15.39 -2.25 6.51
CA ASP A 8 -15.21 -0.80 6.40
C ASP A 8 -16.29 -0.14 5.52
N HIS A 9 -16.78 -0.85 4.49
CA HIS A 9 -17.90 -0.39 3.69
C HIS A 9 -19.21 -0.38 4.50
N VAL A 10 -19.51 -1.46 5.22
CA VAL A 10 -20.70 -1.53 6.10
C VAL A 10 -20.73 -0.38 7.09
N PHE A 11 -19.63 -0.16 7.83
CA PHE A 11 -19.54 0.94 8.79
C PHE A 11 -19.52 2.34 8.16
N SER A 12 -19.39 2.41 6.84
CA SER A 12 -19.44 3.65 6.07
C SER A 12 -20.78 3.84 5.34
N GLY A 13 -21.75 2.92 5.51
CA GLY A 13 -23.02 2.94 4.80
C GLY A 13 -22.90 2.70 3.29
N LYS A 14 -21.83 2.01 2.87
CA LYS A 14 -21.58 1.66 1.47
C LYS A 14 -21.91 0.20 1.23
N MET A 15 -22.24 -0.12 -0.04
CA MET A 15 -22.40 -1.51 -0.46
C MET A 15 -21.11 -2.29 -0.18
N THR A 16 -21.28 -3.45 0.42
CA THR A 16 -20.19 -4.40 0.69
C THR A 16 -19.62 -4.96 -0.60
N SER A 17 -18.33 -5.27 -0.61
CA SER A 17 -17.62 -5.99 -1.65
C SER A 17 -16.41 -6.72 -1.06
N CYS A 18 -15.46 -7.14 -1.89
CA CYS A 18 -14.21 -7.75 -1.47
C CYS A 18 -13.02 -7.11 -2.19
N LEU A 19 -11.89 -6.93 -1.49
CA LEU A 19 -10.68 -6.33 -2.06
C LEU A 19 -10.17 -7.10 -3.27
N VAL A 20 -10.09 -8.44 -3.18
CA VAL A 20 -9.55 -9.30 -4.25
C VAL A 20 -10.61 -9.81 -5.22
N ASN A 21 -11.90 -9.67 -4.89
CA ASN A 21 -13.03 -10.10 -5.73
C ASN A 21 -14.07 -8.98 -5.85
N PRO A 22 -13.89 -8.04 -6.78
CA PRO A 22 -14.84 -6.92 -6.99
C PRO A 22 -16.25 -7.37 -7.36
N ARG A 23 -16.44 -8.61 -7.84
CA ARG A 23 -17.78 -9.16 -8.12
C ARG A 23 -18.58 -9.47 -6.87
N ALA A 24 -17.92 -9.65 -5.72
CA ALA A 24 -18.63 -9.93 -4.48
C ALA A 24 -19.65 -8.82 -4.17
N CYS A 25 -20.91 -9.19 -4.00
CA CYS A 25 -22.09 -8.33 -3.91
C CYS A 25 -22.40 -7.48 -5.14
N HIS A 26 -21.75 -7.75 -6.29
CA HIS A 26 -22.00 -7.12 -7.60
C HIS A 26 -22.21 -8.17 -8.70
N GLU A 27 -22.58 -9.38 -8.34
CA GLU A 27 -22.67 -10.52 -9.27
C GLU A 27 -23.67 -10.31 -10.40
N THR A 28 -24.70 -9.48 -10.18
CA THR A 28 -25.72 -9.13 -11.18
C THR A 28 -25.38 -7.93 -12.03
N GLU A 29 -24.38 -7.14 -11.63
CA GLU A 29 -23.96 -5.90 -12.31
C GLU A 29 -22.63 -6.11 -13.04
N LEU A 30 -21.67 -6.76 -12.39
CA LEU A 30 -20.36 -7.05 -12.95
C LEU A 30 -20.33 -8.49 -13.49
N ILE A 31 -20.86 -8.66 -14.68
CA ILE A 31 -20.95 -9.95 -15.37
C ILE A 31 -19.74 -10.10 -16.29
N ILE A 32 -18.93 -11.12 -16.04
CA ILE A 32 -17.76 -11.44 -16.86
C ILE A 32 -18.16 -12.50 -17.87
N THR A 33 -18.26 -12.11 -19.14
CA THR A 33 -18.60 -13.01 -20.27
C THR A 33 -17.46 -13.04 -21.28
N ASP A 34 -17.46 -14.01 -22.17
CA ASP A 34 -16.52 -14.05 -23.28
C ASP A 34 -16.63 -12.78 -24.13
N ALA A 35 -15.48 -12.28 -24.58
CA ALA A 35 -15.44 -11.12 -25.46
C ALA A 35 -16.00 -11.47 -26.85
N THR A 36 -16.87 -10.59 -27.37
CA THR A 36 -17.42 -10.74 -28.73
C THR A 36 -16.36 -10.52 -29.82
N ALA A 37 -15.41 -9.63 -29.57
CA ALA A 37 -14.26 -9.38 -30.42
C ALA A 37 -12.97 -9.51 -29.58
N LYS A 38 -12.15 -10.50 -29.88
CA LYS A 38 -10.90 -10.73 -29.18
C LYS A 38 -9.83 -9.73 -29.61
N LYS A 39 -9.13 -9.15 -28.64
CA LYS A 39 -8.09 -8.15 -28.84
C LYS A 39 -6.75 -8.66 -28.33
N LYS A 40 -5.66 -8.08 -28.86
CA LYS A 40 -4.29 -8.19 -28.35
C LYS A 40 -4.02 -7.01 -27.43
N LEU A 41 -3.87 -7.25 -26.14
CA LEU A 41 -3.76 -6.23 -25.13
C LEU A 41 -2.37 -6.22 -24.51
N ALA A 42 -1.73 -5.03 -24.46
CA ALA A 42 -0.52 -4.81 -23.68
C ALA A 42 -0.89 -4.20 -22.32
N VAL A 43 -0.49 -4.82 -21.24
CA VAL A 43 -0.67 -4.31 -19.87
C VAL A 43 0.68 -3.96 -19.28
N ILE A 44 0.86 -2.72 -18.83
CA ILE A 44 2.13 -2.22 -18.32
C ILE A 44 2.05 -2.00 -16.82
N GLY A 45 2.70 -2.87 -16.07
CA GLY A 45 2.72 -2.91 -14.61
C GLY A 45 1.94 -4.09 -14.04
N ALA A 46 2.67 -5.02 -13.40
CA ALA A 46 2.13 -6.21 -12.73
C ALA A 46 1.81 -5.93 -11.24
N GLY A 47 1.32 -4.73 -10.93
CA GLY A 47 0.72 -4.37 -9.65
C GLY A 47 -0.76 -4.80 -9.56
N PRO A 48 -1.46 -4.48 -8.46
CA PRO A 48 -2.85 -4.93 -8.22
C PRO A 48 -3.81 -4.65 -9.38
N ALA A 49 -3.74 -3.45 -9.97
CA ALA A 49 -4.61 -3.07 -11.08
C ALA A 49 -4.33 -3.86 -12.35
N GLY A 50 -3.04 -3.95 -12.74
CA GLY A 50 -2.63 -4.67 -13.94
C GLY A 50 -2.86 -6.18 -13.84
N LEU A 51 -2.59 -6.79 -12.68
CA LEU A 51 -2.86 -8.19 -12.41
C LEU A 51 -4.35 -8.52 -12.54
N SER A 52 -5.20 -7.70 -11.92
CA SER A 52 -6.65 -7.88 -11.98
C SER A 52 -7.19 -7.70 -13.40
N PHE A 53 -6.75 -6.67 -14.11
CA PHE A 53 -7.12 -6.46 -15.50
C PHE A 53 -6.67 -7.63 -16.37
N ALA A 54 -5.37 -7.98 -16.35
CA ALA A 54 -4.77 -8.97 -17.23
C ALA A 54 -5.45 -10.35 -17.10
N THR A 55 -5.64 -10.82 -15.87
CA THR A 55 -6.27 -12.13 -15.61
C THR A 55 -7.76 -12.14 -15.98
N THR A 56 -8.48 -11.04 -15.74
CA THR A 56 -9.89 -10.91 -16.12
C THR A 56 -10.05 -10.83 -17.65
N ALA A 57 -9.26 -10.00 -18.33
CA ALA A 57 -9.32 -9.87 -19.79
C ALA A 57 -8.93 -11.18 -20.50
N ALA A 58 -7.89 -11.87 -20.01
CA ALA A 58 -7.50 -13.17 -20.54
C ALA A 58 -8.59 -14.25 -20.33
N SER A 59 -9.29 -14.24 -19.18
CA SER A 59 -10.41 -15.16 -18.93
C SER A 59 -11.59 -14.93 -19.89
N ARG A 60 -11.74 -13.73 -20.46
CA ARG A 60 -12.72 -13.39 -21.49
C ARG A 60 -12.27 -13.77 -22.92
N GLY A 61 -11.05 -14.29 -23.06
CA GLY A 61 -10.48 -14.77 -24.31
C GLY A 61 -9.64 -13.76 -25.09
N HIS A 62 -9.30 -12.60 -24.51
CA HIS A 62 -8.30 -11.69 -25.08
C HIS A 62 -6.90 -12.30 -25.00
N GLN A 63 -6.03 -11.92 -25.95
CA GLN A 63 -4.61 -12.23 -25.88
C GLN A 63 -3.92 -11.12 -25.08
N VAL A 64 -3.42 -11.44 -23.89
CA VAL A 64 -2.86 -10.46 -22.95
C VAL A 64 -1.38 -10.69 -22.75
N THR A 65 -0.56 -9.65 -22.99
CA THR A 65 0.85 -9.60 -22.60
C THR A 65 0.98 -8.61 -21.43
N LEU A 66 1.47 -9.09 -20.29
CA LEU A 66 1.68 -8.30 -19.07
C LEU A 66 3.17 -8.04 -18.87
N PHE A 67 3.56 -6.78 -18.95
CA PHE A 67 4.94 -6.33 -18.78
C PHE A 67 5.17 -5.73 -17.39
N ASP A 68 6.30 -6.02 -16.79
CA ASP A 68 6.81 -5.29 -15.63
C ASP A 68 8.35 -5.15 -15.69
N SER A 69 8.84 -4.00 -15.26
CA SER A 69 10.29 -3.77 -15.11
C SER A 69 10.90 -4.49 -13.92
N ALA A 70 10.07 -4.89 -12.94
CA ALA A 70 10.49 -5.64 -11.77
C ALA A 70 10.70 -7.13 -12.10
N SER A 71 11.43 -7.83 -11.22
CA SER A 71 11.68 -9.27 -11.31
C SER A 71 10.54 -10.14 -10.74
N GLU A 72 9.53 -9.52 -10.13
CA GLU A 72 8.39 -10.21 -9.53
C GLU A 72 7.09 -9.43 -9.72
N ILE A 73 5.96 -10.13 -9.73
CA ILE A 73 4.63 -9.53 -9.74
C ILE A 73 4.27 -8.98 -8.35
N GLY A 74 3.26 -8.10 -8.27
CA GLY A 74 2.68 -7.62 -7.02
C GLY A 74 2.80 -6.12 -6.78
N GLY A 75 3.79 -5.43 -7.39
CA GLY A 75 3.93 -3.97 -7.27
C GLY A 75 3.94 -3.53 -5.80
N GLN A 76 3.01 -2.64 -5.41
CA GLN A 76 2.91 -2.13 -4.02
C GLN A 76 2.53 -3.21 -2.99
N PHE A 77 1.97 -4.35 -3.36
CA PHE A 77 1.78 -5.46 -2.43
C PHE A 77 3.12 -6.01 -1.91
N ASN A 78 4.19 -5.94 -2.72
CA ASN A 78 5.53 -6.35 -2.28
C ASN A 78 6.10 -5.43 -1.19
N VAL A 79 5.63 -4.19 -1.13
CA VAL A 79 5.96 -3.24 -0.06
C VAL A 79 5.08 -3.48 1.16
N ALA A 80 3.77 -3.60 0.96
CA ALA A 80 2.79 -3.79 2.04
C ALA A 80 3.01 -5.10 2.83
N LYS A 81 3.32 -6.21 2.14
CA LYS A 81 3.57 -7.52 2.77
C LYS A 81 4.76 -7.55 3.74
N GLN A 82 5.61 -6.52 3.72
CA GLN A 82 6.75 -6.39 4.65
C GLN A 82 6.35 -5.88 6.03
N VAL A 83 5.15 -5.31 6.15
CA VAL A 83 4.67 -4.69 7.38
C VAL A 83 4.09 -5.78 8.29
N PRO A 84 4.50 -5.86 9.57
CA PRO A 84 3.93 -6.79 10.53
C PRO A 84 2.40 -6.69 10.59
N GLY A 85 1.72 -7.83 10.47
CA GLY A 85 0.26 -7.89 10.42
C GLY A 85 -0.35 -7.78 9.01
N LYS A 86 0.48 -7.63 7.96
CA LYS A 86 0.04 -7.58 6.55
C LYS A 86 0.60 -8.73 5.71
N GLU A 87 1.05 -9.79 6.33
CA GLU A 87 1.63 -10.96 5.67
C GLU A 87 0.66 -11.66 4.72
N GLU A 88 -0.66 -11.49 4.90
CA GLU A 88 -1.67 -12.05 3.98
C GLU A 88 -1.53 -11.57 2.53
N PHE A 89 -0.85 -10.45 2.28
CA PHE A 89 -0.58 -10.03 0.89
C PHE A 89 0.38 -10.96 0.15
N PHE A 90 1.13 -11.83 0.83
CA PHE A 90 1.82 -12.93 0.18
C PHE A 90 0.83 -13.86 -0.53
N GLU A 91 -0.30 -14.18 0.11
CA GLU A 91 -1.34 -15.02 -0.46
C GLU A 91 -2.06 -14.35 -1.64
N THR A 92 -2.25 -13.03 -1.61
CA THR A 92 -2.80 -12.27 -2.73
C THR A 92 -1.89 -12.37 -3.96
N ILE A 93 -0.57 -12.23 -3.77
CA ILE A 93 0.42 -12.37 -4.85
C ILE A 93 0.43 -13.81 -5.38
N ARG A 94 0.42 -14.81 -4.50
CA ARG A 94 0.32 -16.23 -4.87
C ARG A 94 -0.93 -16.50 -5.69
N TYR A 95 -2.08 -15.94 -5.28
CA TYR A 95 -3.35 -16.06 -6.02
C TYR A 95 -3.22 -15.52 -7.45
N PHE A 96 -2.73 -14.29 -7.62
CA PHE A 96 -2.58 -13.71 -8.95
C PHE A 96 -1.55 -14.45 -9.80
N GLY A 97 -0.45 -14.93 -9.21
CA GLY A 97 0.50 -15.80 -9.91
C GLY A 97 -0.18 -17.04 -10.47
N LYS A 98 -1.06 -17.68 -9.68
CA LYS A 98 -1.83 -18.83 -10.15
C LYS A 98 -2.87 -18.46 -11.21
N GLN A 99 -3.51 -17.29 -11.09
CA GLN A 99 -4.44 -16.84 -12.12
C GLN A 99 -3.74 -16.56 -13.48
N ILE A 100 -2.54 -15.98 -13.47
CA ILE A 100 -1.73 -15.80 -14.68
C ILE A 100 -1.51 -17.14 -15.40
N GLU A 101 -1.10 -18.19 -14.67
CA GLU A 101 -0.91 -19.52 -15.23
C GLU A 101 -2.22 -20.09 -15.82
N LEU A 102 -3.32 -20.00 -15.07
CA LEU A 102 -4.61 -20.59 -15.46
C LEU A 102 -5.25 -19.89 -16.66
N THR A 103 -5.00 -18.58 -16.82
CA THR A 103 -5.56 -17.77 -17.92
C THR A 103 -4.61 -17.60 -19.09
N ASN A 104 -3.39 -18.18 -19.03
CA ASN A 104 -2.36 -18.09 -20.07
C ASN A 104 -1.97 -16.66 -20.44
N VAL A 105 -1.88 -15.76 -19.46
CA VAL A 105 -1.31 -14.42 -19.65
C VAL A 105 0.18 -14.54 -19.97
N ASP A 106 0.63 -13.92 -21.07
CA ASP A 106 2.06 -13.83 -21.42
C ASP A 106 2.74 -12.81 -20.48
N LEU A 107 3.35 -13.32 -19.40
CA LEU A 107 4.01 -12.52 -18.37
C LEU A 107 5.48 -12.25 -18.74
N ARG A 108 5.86 -10.97 -18.84
CA ARG A 108 7.22 -10.53 -19.15
C ARG A 108 7.77 -9.63 -18.05
N LEU A 109 8.43 -10.24 -17.08
CA LEU A 109 9.16 -9.57 -16.00
C LEU A 109 10.55 -9.11 -16.49
N ASN A 110 11.19 -8.21 -15.72
CA ASN A 110 12.46 -7.57 -16.07
C ASN A 110 12.45 -6.93 -17.48
N THR A 111 11.28 -6.48 -17.91
CA THR A 111 11.06 -5.97 -19.26
C THR A 111 10.48 -4.54 -19.19
N PRO A 112 11.32 -3.53 -19.00
CA PRO A 112 10.89 -2.16 -19.16
C PRO A 112 10.51 -1.92 -20.62
N VAL A 113 9.37 -1.28 -20.85
CA VAL A 113 8.88 -0.94 -22.19
C VAL A 113 8.83 0.56 -22.38
N THR A 114 9.09 1.00 -23.61
CA THR A 114 8.93 2.39 -24.05
C THR A 114 7.63 2.57 -24.82
N ALA A 115 7.24 3.81 -25.05
CA ALA A 115 6.09 4.11 -25.92
C ALA A 115 6.32 3.60 -27.35
N ASP A 116 7.56 3.66 -27.85
CA ASP A 116 7.90 3.16 -29.19
C ASP A 116 7.78 1.63 -29.29
N ASP A 117 8.18 0.88 -28.26
CA ASP A 117 7.98 -0.57 -28.21
C ASP A 117 6.50 -0.94 -28.30
N LEU A 118 5.64 -0.17 -27.60
CA LEU A 118 4.21 -0.38 -27.60
C LEU A 118 3.55 0.04 -28.92
N ASN A 119 3.97 1.16 -29.51
CA ASN A 119 3.46 1.64 -30.80
C ASN A 119 3.80 0.69 -31.95
N ASN A 120 5.01 0.14 -31.94
CA ASN A 120 5.49 -0.80 -32.96
C ASN A 120 5.06 -2.26 -32.68
N GLY A 121 4.63 -2.57 -31.46
CA GLY A 121 4.14 -3.88 -31.08
C GLY A 121 2.79 -4.21 -31.73
N ASP A 122 2.49 -5.49 -31.86
CA ASP A 122 1.22 -6.00 -32.40
C ASP A 122 0.14 -6.04 -31.30
N PHE A 123 -0.27 -4.84 -30.84
CA PHE A 123 -1.30 -4.65 -29.83
C PHE A 123 -2.43 -3.75 -30.35
N ASP A 124 -3.67 -4.08 -30.02
CA ASP A 124 -4.84 -3.29 -30.36
C ASP A 124 -5.03 -2.13 -29.36
N GLU A 125 -4.81 -2.39 -28.08
CA GLU A 125 -4.94 -1.41 -26.99
C GLU A 125 -3.86 -1.61 -25.93
N VAL A 126 -3.55 -0.52 -25.19
CA VAL A 126 -2.54 -0.48 -24.12
C VAL A 126 -3.20 -0.09 -22.79
N ILE A 127 -2.90 -0.84 -21.76
CA ILE A 127 -3.39 -0.57 -20.40
C ILE A 127 -2.22 -0.17 -19.50
N LEU A 128 -2.20 1.10 -19.09
CA LEU A 128 -1.18 1.65 -18.24
C LEU A 128 -1.56 1.49 -16.76
N ALA A 129 -0.97 0.49 -16.10
CA ALA A 129 -1.09 0.20 -14.69
C ALA A 129 0.23 0.45 -13.94
N THR A 130 0.99 1.44 -14.40
CA THR A 130 2.36 1.75 -13.98
C THR A 130 2.50 2.21 -12.53
N GLY A 131 1.38 2.53 -11.87
CA GLY A 131 1.38 2.85 -10.46
C GLY A 131 1.81 4.28 -10.13
N ILE A 132 2.65 4.43 -9.10
CA ILE A 132 2.97 5.73 -8.48
C ILE A 132 4.45 5.82 -8.11
N ASN A 133 4.92 7.06 -7.95
CA ASN A 133 6.15 7.40 -7.25
C ASN A 133 5.85 8.07 -5.90
N PRO A 134 6.72 7.91 -4.87
CA PRO A 134 6.65 8.71 -3.65
C PRO A 134 6.79 10.20 -4.00
N ARG A 135 5.90 11.04 -3.45
CA ARG A 135 6.03 12.48 -3.56
C ARG A 135 7.01 13.00 -2.52
N LEU A 136 7.94 13.83 -2.96
CA LEU A 136 8.80 14.62 -2.06
C LEU A 136 8.13 15.98 -1.83
N PRO A 137 7.79 16.33 -0.58
CA PRO A 137 7.25 17.65 -0.26
C PRO A 137 8.35 18.73 -0.36
N GLU A 138 7.93 19.97 -0.58
CA GLU A 138 8.83 21.14 -0.53
C GLU A 138 9.19 21.42 0.93
N ILE A 139 10.35 20.94 1.37
CA ILE A 139 10.95 21.19 2.68
C ILE A 139 12.40 21.57 2.44
N GLU A 140 12.89 22.64 3.06
CA GLU A 140 14.31 23.00 2.99
C GLU A 140 15.17 21.82 3.49
N GLY A 141 16.16 21.41 2.71
CA GLY A 141 17.02 20.28 3.03
C GLY A 141 16.41 18.92 2.74
N ILE A 142 15.36 18.79 1.91
CA ILE A 142 14.75 17.50 1.53
C ILE A 142 15.73 16.53 0.87
N GLU A 143 16.81 17.05 0.27
CA GLU A 143 17.90 16.27 -0.35
C GLU A 143 18.99 15.85 0.66
N HIS A 144 18.82 16.15 1.95
CA HIS A 144 19.78 15.79 2.97
C HIS A 144 19.97 14.27 3.07
N ALA A 145 21.19 13.81 3.37
CA ALA A 145 21.55 12.38 3.39
C ALA A 145 20.75 11.55 4.41
N SER A 146 20.19 12.19 5.46
CA SER A 146 19.31 11.53 6.45
C SER A 146 17.90 11.26 5.93
N VAL A 147 17.51 11.82 4.77
CA VAL A 147 16.15 11.68 4.22
C VAL A 147 16.03 10.37 3.46
N LEU A 148 14.99 9.63 3.76
CA LEU A 148 14.63 8.38 3.09
C LEU A 148 13.15 8.41 2.66
N THR A 149 12.82 7.71 1.60
CA THR A 149 11.42 7.42 1.27
C THR A 149 10.95 6.15 1.95
N TYR A 150 9.63 5.92 2.02
CA TYR A 150 9.10 4.65 2.51
C TYR A 150 9.56 3.44 1.66
N LEU A 151 9.86 3.63 0.37
CA LEU A 151 10.42 2.59 -0.48
C LEU A 151 11.86 2.24 -0.08
N ASP A 152 12.66 3.23 0.29
CA ASP A 152 14.02 3.01 0.80
C ASP A 152 13.99 2.08 2.02
N VAL A 153 13.02 2.29 2.91
CA VAL A 153 12.87 1.50 4.14
C VAL A 153 12.25 0.13 3.87
N LEU A 154 11.08 0.08 3.25
CA LEU A 154 10.29 -1.15 3.13
C LEU A 154 10.72 -2.04 1.97
N LYS A 155 11.14 -1.46 0.83
CA LYS A 155 11.53 -2.21 -0.37
C LYS A 155 13.05 -2.43 -0.41
N TYR A 156 13.82 -1.34 -0.32
CA TYR A 156 15.27 -1.41 -0.48
C TYR A 156 16.03 -1.73 0.80
N LYS A 157 15.33 -1.80 1.97
CA LYS A 157 15.89 -2.19 3.26
C LYS A 157 17.12 -1.36 3.66
N LYS A 158 17.14 -0.06 3.29
CA LYS A 158 18.23 0.84 3.69
C LYS A 158 18.30 0.91 5.21
N PRO A 159 19.49 1.01 5.78
CA PRO A 159 19.68 1.16 7.23
C PRO A 159 18.94 2.39 7.77
N VAL A 160 18.29 2.23 8.92
CA VAL A 160 17.58 3.30 9.63
C VAL A 160 18.12 3.36 11.06
N GLY A 161 18.45 4.55 11.53
CA GLY A 161 19.00 4.80 12.85
C GLY A 161 18.02 4.55 14.01
N LYS A 162 18.41 5.00 15.19
CA LYS A 162 17.66 4.79 16.43
C LYS A 162 16.54 5.80 16.66
N LYS A 163 16.72 7.03 16.18
CA LYS A 163 15.74 8.13 16.30
C LYS A 163 15.22 8.49 14.92
N VAL A 164 13.92 8.46 14.73
CA VAL A 164 13.32 8.57 13.40
C VAL A 164 12.12 9.51 13.43
N ALA A 165 12.05 10.42 12.45
CA ALA A 165 10.86 11.20 12.16
C ALA A 165 10.17 10.64 10.90
N VAL A 166 8.87 10.35 10.98
CA VAL A 166 8.04 9.91 9.86
C VAL A 166 7.09 11.04 9.48
N ILE A 167 7.32 11.64 8.31
CA ILE A 167 6.50 12.72 7.78
C ILE A 167 5.31 12.18 7.00
N GLY A 168 4.11 12.38 7.54
CA GLY A 168 2.85 11.92 6.96
C GLY A 168 2.25 10.73 7.70
N ALA A 169 1.16 10.99 8.45
CA ALA A 169 0.46 10.01 9.27
C ALA A 169 -0.81 9.46 8.58
N GLY A 170 -0.69 9.14 7.30
CA GLY A 170 -1.64 8.29 6.55
C GLY A 170 -1.31 6.81 6.72
N GLY A 171 -1.96 5.94 5.93
CA GLY A 171 -1.73 4.48 5.98
C GLY A 171 -0.26 4.10 5.88
N ILE A 172 0.47 4.64 4.90
CA ILE A 172 1.91 4.36 4.70
C ILE A 172 2.76 4.83 5.90
N GLY A 173 2.46 5.99 6.49
CA GLY A 173 3.21 6.45 7.67
C GLY A 173 3.00 5.56 8.88
N PHE A 174 1.78 5.03 9.06
CA PHE A 174 1.51 4.01 10.07
C PHE A 174 2.26 2.71 9.76
N ASP A 175 2.23 2.24 8.54
CA ASP A 175 2.93 1.02 8.09
C ASP A 175 4.44 1.09 8.33
N VAL A 176 5.06 2.22 7.96
CA VAL A 176 6.49 2.46 8.20
C VAL A 176 6.79 2.51 9.71
N SER A 177 5.93 3.19 10.48
CA SER A 177 6.10 3.26 11.94
C SER A 177 5.97 1.89 12.60
N GLU A 178 5.02 1.05 12.18
CA GLU A 178 4.86 -0.33 12.65
C GLU A 178 6.08 -1.19 12.29
N TYR A 179 6.53 -1.10 11.05
CA TYR A 179 7.73 -1.82 10.60
C TYR A 179 8.97 -1.43 11.41
N LEU A 180 9.19 -0.14 11.65
CA LEU A 180 10.35 0.37 12.39
C LEU A 180 10.26 0.13 13.90
N ALA A 181 9.05 0.14 14.46
CA ALA A 181 8.82 -0.14 15.89
C ALA A 181 8.89 -1.64 16.21
N HIS A 182 8.80 -2.50 15.20
CA HIS A 182 8.82 -3.93 15.39
C HIS A 182 10.25 -4.46 15.55
N SER A 183 10.40 -5.50 16.36
CA SER A 183 11.64 -6.27 16.52
C SER A 183 11.33 -7.76 16.63
N GLY A 184 12.09 -8.60 15.92
CA GLY A 184 11.91 -10.04 15.93
C GLY A 184 10.83 -10.55 14.95
N VAL A 185 10.21 -11.67 15.28
CA VAL A 185 9.16 -12.29 14.46
C VAL A 185 7.83 -11.60 14.72
N ALA A 186 7.05 -11.37 13.66
CA ALA A 186 5.71 -10.77 13.78
C ALA A 186 4.78 -11.65 14.62
N THR A 187 4.20 -11.09 15.67
CA THR A 187 3.28 -11.81 16.57
C THR A 187 1.97 -12.18 15.87
N SER A 188 1.59 -11.44 14.81
CA SER A 188 0.41 -11.71 13.97
C SER A 188 0.34 -13.14 13.41
N GLN A 189 1.48 -13.80 13.23
CA GLN A 189 1.55 -15.20 12.75
C GLN A 189 1.68 -16.24 13.88
N ASN A 190 1.67 -15.81 15.13
CA ASN A 190 1.80 -16.66 16.30
C ASN A 190 0.70 -16.33 17.31
N ILE A 191 -0.39 -17.10 17.31
CA ILE A 191 -1.57 -16.84 18.15
C ILE A 191 -1.20 -16.70 19.64
N PRO A 192 -0.45 -17.60 20.27
CA PRO A 192 -0.05 -17.42 21.67
C PRO A 192 0.73 -16.15 21.93
N ALA A 193 1.68 -15.80 21.07
CA ALA A 193 2.47 -14.57 21.18
C ALA A 193 1.61 -13.32 21.02
N PHE A 194 0.70 -13.31 20.05
CA PHE A 194 -0.25 -12.22 19.83
C PHE A 194 -1.18 -12.02 21.03
N MET A 195 -1.78 -13.09 21.54
CA MET A 195 -2.67 -13.02 22.70
C MET A 195 -1.94 -12.52 23.96
N LYS A 196 -0.67 -12.93 24.14
CA LYS A 196 0.17 -12.46 25.22
C LYS A 196 0.52 -10.98 25.08
N GLU A 197 0.84 -10.52 23.87
CA GLU A 197 1.11 -9.10 23.57
C GLU A 197 -0.10 -8.23 23.94
N TRP A 198 -1.32 -8.70 23.66
CA TRP A 198 -2.55 -7.97 23.91
C TRP A 198 -3.19 -8.24 25.28
N GLY A 199 -2.58 -9.08 26.12
CA GLY A 199 -3.12 -9.42 27.43
C GLY A 199 -4.44 -10.19 27.38
N VAL A 200 -4.52 -11.18 26.46
CA VAL A 200 -5.71 -12.01 26.30
C VAL A 200 -5.47 -13.39 26.90
N ASP A 201 -6.37 -13.83 27.78
CA ASP A 201 -6.35 -15.17 28.40
C ASP A 201 -6.77 -16.25 27.41
N MET A 202 -5.85 -17.18 27.11
CA MET A 202 -6.10 -18.33 26.25
C MET A 202 -6.77 -19.49 26.98
N THR A 203 -6.87 -19.45 28.32
CA THR A 203 -7.48 -20.51 29.15
C THR A 203 -8.97 -20.32 29.34
N MET A 204 -9.54 -19.19 28.91
CA MET A 204 -10.94 -18.80 29.06
C MET A 204 -11.41 -18.69 30.54
N GLN A 205 -10.49 -18.47 31.45
CA GLN A 205 -10.82 -18.29 32.88
C GLN A 205 -11.07 -16.83 33.25
N ALA A 206 -10.35 -15.90 32.61
CA ALA A 206 -10.53 -14.48 32.84
C ALA A 206 -11.86 -13.99 32.23
N ARG A 207 -12.60 -13.17 33.00
CA ARG A 207 -13.84 -12.56 32.52
C ARG A 207 -13.59 -11.68 31.30
N GLY A 208 -14.35 -11.91 30.23
CA GLY A 208 -14.15 -11.22 28.95
C GLY A 208 -12.82 -11.54 28.26
N GLY A 209 -12.07 -12.53 28.80
CA GLY A 209 -10.76 -12.92 28.27
C GLY A 209 -9.61 -11.97 28.62
N ILE A 210 -9.85 -10.94 29.44
CA ILE A 210 -8.85 -9.89 29.73
C ILE A 210 -8.77 -9.47 31.20
N GLU A 211 -9.76 -9.79 32.04
CA GLU A 211 -9.76 -9.35 33.43
C GLU A 211 -8.59 -9.97 34.22
N GLY A 212 -7.71 -9.10 34.75
CA GLY A 212 -6.54 -9.53 35.52
C GLY A 212 -5.37 -10.05 34.66
N VAL A 213 -5.45 -9.93 33.33
CA VAL A 213 -4.37 -10.33 32.42
C VAL A 213 -3.60 -9.11 31.93
N GLU A 214 -2.31 -9.07 32.20
CA GLU A 214 -1.44 -7.96 31.76
C GLU A 214 -0.91 -8.18 30.34
N ALA A 215 -1.01 -7.13 29.50
CA ALA A 215 -0.43 -7.12 28.18
C ALA A 215 1.12 -7.11 28.26
N GLN A 216 1.78 -7.96 27.48
CA GLN A 216 3.24 -8.05 27.46
C GLN A 216 3.78 -7.44 26.16
N ILE A 217 3.84 -6.12 26.13
CA ILE A 217 4.24 -5.36 24.96
C ILE A 217 5.76 -5.31 24.88
N THR A 218 6.33 -5.70 23.71
CA THR A 218 7.73 -5.47 23.40
C THR A 218 7.90 -4.00 23.01
N PRO A 219 8.67 -3.20 23.74
CA PRO A 219 8.91 -1.79 23.38
C PRO A 219 9.57 -1.66 22.02
N SER A 220 9.35 -0.53 21.36
CA SER A 220 10.09 -0.19 20.15
C SER A 220 11.59 -0.11 20.41
N ALA A 221 12.39 -0.68 19.51
CA ALA A 221 13.84 -0.55 19.52
C ALA A 221 14.32 0.83 19.05
N ARG A 222 13.39 1.69 18.57
CA ARG A 222 13.63 3.03 18.04
C ARG A 222 12.70 4.05 18.71
N GLU A 223 13.21 5.25 18.87
CA GLU A 223 12.40 6.42 19.16
C GLU A 223 11.80 6.93 17.85
N ILE A 224 10.47 6.91 17.75
CA ILE A 224 9.76 7.24 16.50
C ILE A 224 8.82 8.42 16.73
N TYR A 225 8.90 9.42 15.88
CA TYR A 225 8.00 10.56 15.81
C TYR A 225 7.15 10.44 14.55
N LEU A 226 5.85 10.16 14.68
CA LEU A 226 4.89 10.12 13.57
C LEU A 226 4.18 11.47 13.47
N LEU A 227 4.43 12.20 12.40
CA LEU A 227 4.12 13.61 12.28
C LEU A 227 2.98 13.89 11.28
N GLN A 228 2.11 14.83 11.62
CA GLN A 228 0.97 15.24 10.80
C GLN A 228 0.78 16.76 10.82
N ARG A 229 0.58 17.39 9.63
CA ARG A 229 0.24 18.80 9.52
C ARG A 229 -1.18 19.13 10.00
N LYS A 230 -2.12 18.20 9.82
CA LYS A 230 -3.53 18.40 10.20
C LYS A 230 -3.71 18.45 11.70
N LYS A 231 -4.63 19.31 12.17
CA LYS A 231 -5.00 19.42 13.59
C LYS A 231 -5.80 18.23 14.11
N SER A 232 -6.34 17.39 13.21
CA SER A 232 -7.12 16.21 13.60
C SER A 232 -6.26 15.16 14.31
N LYS A 233 -6.91 14.24 15.01
CA LYS A 233 -6.27 13.07 15.62
C LYS A 233 -5.40 12.34 14.59
N VAL A 234 -4.15 12.03 14.95
CA VAL A 234 -3.25 11.22 14.13
C VAL A 234 -3.87 9.84 13.90
N GLY A 235 -3.92 9.40 12.64
CA GLY A 235 -4.60 8.15 12.26
C GLY A 235 -6.13 8.22 12.20
N GLY A 236 -6.75 9.40 12.33
CA GLY A 236 -8.21 9.56 12.33
C GLY A 236 -8.90 9.22 10.99
N LYS A 237 -8.13 9.04 9.92
CA LYS A 237 -8.63 8.65 8.58
C LYS A 237 -8.31 7.19 8.19
N LEU A 238 -7.70 6.43 9.07
CA LEU A 238 -7.47 4.99 8.85
C LEU A 238 -8.81 4.25 8.78
N GLY A 239 -8.79 3.03 8.25
CA GLY A 239 -9.96 2.17 8.15
C GLY A 239 -10.70 2.07 9.48
N LYS A 240 -12.04 2.11 9.45
CA LYS A 240 -12.87 2.17 10.65
C LYS A 240 -12.74 0.92 11.52
N THR A 241 -12.55 -0.23 10.90
CA THR A 241 -12.47 -1.52 11.58
C THR A 241 -11.12 -1.79 12.22
N THR A 242 -10.02 -1.36 11.59
CA THR A 242 -8.64 -1.71 12.01
C THR A 242 -7.80 -0.52 12.43
N GLY A 243 -8.14 0.69 12.01
CA GLY A 243 -7.32 1.87 12.27
C GLY A 243 -7.08 2.18 13.75
N TRP A 244 -8.05 1.85 14.62
CA TRP A 244 -7.89 1.99 16.07
C TRP A 244 -6.87 0.99 16.64
N ILE A 245 -6.78 -0.22 16.06
CA ILE A 245 -5.80 -1.26 16.45
C ILE A 245 -4.39 -0.79 16.12
N HIS A 246 -4.16 -0.35 14.87
CA HIS A 246 -2.88 0.20 14.44
C HIS A 246 -2.41 1.36 15.33
N ARG A 247 -3.34 2.27 15.63
CA ARG A 247 -3.04 3.39 16.51
C ARG A 247 -2.71 2.95 17.95
N ALA A 248 -3.47 2.02 18.50
CA ALA A 248 -3.22 1.47 19.84
C ALA A 248 -1.86 0.74 19.88
N GLY A 249 -1.55 -0.08 18.88
CA GLY A 249 -0.27 -0.79 18.78
C GLY A 249 0.92 0.15 18.79
N LEU A 250 0.89 1.24 18.03
CA LEU A 250 1.97 2.23 18.01
C LEU A 250 2.09 3.00 19.33
N ILE A 251 0.96 3.36 19.98
CA ILE A 251 0.97 4.00 21.29
C ILE A 251 1.61 3.07 22.33
N ASN A 252 1.19 1.82 22.34
CA ASN A 252 1.71 0.81 23.24
C ASN A 252 3.23 0.60 23.09
N LYS A 253 3.74 0.76 21.87
CA LYS A 253 5.18 0.69 21.58
C LYS A 253 5.93 2.00 21.82
N GLY A 254 5.25 3.05 22.29
CA GLY A 254 5.87 4.33 22.65
C GLY A 254 6.13 5.26 21.46
N VAL A 255 5.45 5.09 20.34
CA VAL A 255 5.57 6.01 19.20
C VAL A 255 4.95 7.37 19.50
N ASN A 256 5.71 8.43 19.32
CA ASN A 256 5.30 9.82 19.56
C ASN A 256 4.46 10.33 18.38
N MET A 257 3.16 10.51 18.56
CA MET A 257 2.26 11.00 17.51
C MET A 257 2.01 12.50 17.66
N ILE A 258 2.53 13.31 16.72
CA ILE A 258 2.49 14.78 16.80
C ILE A 258 1.61 15.34 15.66
N PRO A 259 0.41 15.86 15.96
CA PRO A 259 -0.43 16.58 15.01
C PRO A 259 -0.03 18.08 14.94
N SER A 260 -0.58 18.78 13.97
CA SER A 260 -0.52 20.25 13.85
C SER A 260 0.91 20.81 13.67
N CYS A 261 1.86 20.03 13.15
CA CYS A 261 3.21 20.51 12.93
C CYS A 261 3.46 20.91 11.46
N SER A 262 4.14 22.03 11.23
CA SER A 262 4.83 22.35 9.98
C SER A 262 6.21 21.71 9.98
N TYR A 263 6.75 21.50 8.81
CA TYR A 263 8.11 20.99 8.59
C TYR A 263 8.91 22.12 7.97
N ASP A 264 9.85 22.65 8.71
CA ASP A 264 10.51 23.91 8.36
C ASP A 264 11.82 23.63 7.60
N LYS A 265 12.65 22.72 8.13
CA LYS A 265 13.97 22.42 7.56
C LYS A 265 14.50 21.08 8.02
N ILE A 266 15.37 20.46 7.20
CA ILE A 266 16.15 19.26 7.54
C ILE A 266 17.64 19.60 7.39
N ASP A 267 18.44 19.31 8.41
CA ASP A 267 19.89 19.51 8.41
C ASP A 267 20.59 18.51 9.36
N ASP A 268 21.89 18.72 9.63
CA ASP A 268 22.69 17.87 10.52
C ASP A 268 22.18 17.85 11.98
N GLN A 269 21.32 18.79 12.39
CA GLN A 269 20.70 18.81 13.71
C GLN A 269 19.41 17.97 13.76
N GLY A 270 18.89 17.53 12.61
CA GLY A 270 17.69 16.74 12.48
C GLY A 270 16.56 17.45 11.74
N LEU A 271 15.31 17.24 12.17
CA LEU A 271 14.10 17.83 11.58
C LEU A 271 13.61 19.01 12.42
N HIS A 272 13.62 20.21 11.84
CA HIS A 272 13.05 21.42 12.43
C HIS A 272 11.55 21.46 12.14
N ILE A 273 10.75 21.61 13.18
CA ILE A 273 9.29 21.69 13.11
C ILE A 273 8.77 22.86 13.92
N THR A 274 7.59 23.37 13.54
CA THR A 274 6.84 24.34 14.33
C THR A 274 5.47 23.78 14.68
N ILE A 275 5.08 23.88 15.97
CA ILE A 275 3.77 23.46 16.50
C ILE A 275 3.11 24.69 17.11
N GLY A 276 2.08 25.24 16.44
CA GLY A 276 1.52 26.52 16.82
C GLY A 276 2.54 27.64 16.62
N GLU A 277 3.05 28.24 17.71
CA GLU A 277 4.09 29.29 17.71
C GLU A 277 5.44 28.77 18.23
N GLU A 278 5.51 27.53 18.65
CA GLU A 278 6.72 26.90 19.21
C GLU A 278 7.53 26.19 18.15
N SER A 279 8.76 26.62 17.92
CA SER A 279 9.74 25.91 17.08
C SER A 279 10.50 24.90 17.90
N LYS A 280 10.70 23.71 17.33
CA LYS A 280 11.39 22.58 17.96
C LYS A 280 12.28 21.87 16.95
N ILE A 281 13.44 21.41 17.38
CA ILE A 281 14.30 20.51 16.62
C ILE A 281 14.09 19.09 17.16
N LEU A 282 13.73 18.18 16.26
CA LEU A 282 13.75 16.75 16.54
C LEU A 282 15.12 16.22 16.13
N ASP A 283 15.98 15.96 17.12
CA ASP A 283 17.28 15.33 16.93
C ASP A 283 17.05 13.86 16.49
N VAL A 284 17.07 13.63 15.18
CA VAL A 284 16.77 12.32 14.57
C VAL A 284 17.86 11.91 13.59
N ASP A 285 18.11 10.60 13.53
CA ASP A 285 19.08 10.01 12.60
C ASP A 285 18.54 9.98 11.16
N ASN A 286 17.21 9.81 11.03
CA ASN A 286 16.56 9.77 9.70
C ASN A 286 15.18 10.45 9.71
N VAL A 287 14.86 11.02 8.54
CA VAL A 287 13.54 11.56 8.22
C VAL A 287 12.94 10.71 7.09
N ILE A 288 11.82 10.04 7.37
CA ILE A 288 11.16 9.14 6.39
C ILE A 288 9.96 9.86 5.77
N ILE A 289 9.96 10.01 4.46
CA ILE A 289 8.89 10.70 3.73
C ILE A 289 7.76 9.74 3.36
N CYS A 290 6.57 10.01 3.92
CA CYS A 290 5.31 9.31 3.65
C CYS A 290 4.19 10.31 3.25
N ALA A 291 4.54 11.40 2.56
CA ALA A 291 3.69 12.59 2.36
C ALA A 291 2.89 12.58 1.05
N GLY A 292 2.51 11.42 0.57
CA GLY A 292 1.69 11.25 -0.64
C GLY A 292 2.46 10.65 -1.82
N GLN A 293 1.79 10.55 -2.96
CA GLN A 293 2.31 9.92 -4.18
C GLN A 293 1.89 10.69 -5.42
N ASP A 294 2.66 10.53 -6.50
CA ASP A 294 2.37 11.07 -7.82
C ASP A 294 2.18 9.93 -8.83
N PRO A 295 1.20 10.05 -9.77
CA PRO A 295 0.95 9.04 -10.78
C PRO A 295 2.13 8.89 -11.75
N MET A 296 2.47 7.65 -12.11
CA MET A 296 3.47 7.39 -13.15
C MET A 296 2.80 7.35 -14.53
N ARG A 297 2.94 8.42 -15.31
CA ARG A 297 2.28 8.63 -16.62
C ARG A 297 3.24 8.90 -17.77
N ALA A 298 4.53 8.73 -17.58
CA ALA A 298 5.55 9.11 -18.59
C ALA A 298 5.34 8.44 -19.97
N LEU A 299 4.76 7.25 -20.01
CA LEU A 299 4.49 6.55 -21.27
C LEU A 299 3.35 7.19 -22.10
N VAL A 300 2.46 7.97 -21.48
CA VAL A 300 1.31 8.57 -22.18
C VAL A 300 1.74 9.51 -23.29
N GLU A 301 2.77 10.32 -23.05
CA GLU A 301 3.20 11.38 -23.97
C GLU A 301 3.67 10.87 -25.34
N GLY A 302 4.15 9.62 -25.41
CA GLY A 302 4.63 9.03 -26.68
C GLY A 302 3.69 8.00 -27.29
N LEU A 303 2.54 7.72 -26.67
CA LEU A 303 1.67 6.63 -27.07
C LEU A 303 0.65 7.06 -28.14
N ASN A 304 0.66 6.36 -29.28
CA ASN A 304 -0.22 6.64 -30.40
C ASN A 304 -1.41 5.65 -30.51
N LYS A 305 -1.38 4.58 -29.70
CA LYS A 305 -2.46 3.57 -29.64
C LYS A 305 -3.56 3.96 -28.67
N PRO A 306 -4.79 3.45 -28.85
CA PRO A 306 -5.82 3.53 -27.83
C PRO A 306 -5.27 3.02 -26.50
N HIS A 307 -5.48 3.78 -25.44
CA HIS A 307 -4.93 3.41 -24.14
C HIS A 307 -5.84 3.81 -22.97
N HIS A 308 -5.68 3.10 -21.87
CA HIS A 308 -6.41 3.31 -20.63
C HIS A 308 -5.43 3.43 -19.46
N LEU A 309 -5.74 4.32 -18.51
CA LEU A 309 -5.02 4.46 -17.25
C LEU A 309 -5.82 3.80 -16.14
N ILE A 310 -5.18 2.92 -15.34
CA ILE A 310 -5.83 2.26 -14.20
C ILE A 310 -4.96 2.29 -12.93
N GLY A 311 -5.61 2.17 -11.78
CA GLY A 311 -4.95 2.14 -10.48
C GLY A 311 -4.24 3.44 -10.13
N GLY A 312 -3.00 3.35 -9.65
CA GLY A 312 -2.20 4.51 -9.27
C GLY A 312 -1.80 5.42 -10.42
N ALA A 313 -1.67 4.89 -11.63
CA ALA A 313 -1.39 5.66 -12.85
C ALA A 313 -2.55 6.58 -13.23
N ASP A 314 -3.79 6.18 -12.95
CA ASP A 314 -4.97 7.03 -13.12
C ASP A 314 -5.08 8.04 -11.98
N VAL A 315 -5.21 7.57 -10.74
CA VAL A 315 -5.36 8.43 -9.56
C VAL A 315 -4.49 7.94 -8.42
N ALA A 316 -3.59 8.82 -7.92
CA ALA A 316 -2.71 8.54 -6.78
C ALA A 316 -3.25 9.10 -5.43
N ALA A 317 -4.53 9.48 -5.35
CA ALA A 317 -5.10 10.17 -4.18
C ALA A 317 -5.11 9.31 -2.91
N GLU A 318 -5.40 8.02 -3.04
CA GLU A 318 -5.33 7.03 -1.97
C GLU A 318 -4.77 5.75 -2.60
N LEU A 319 -3.64 5.24 -2.08
CA LEU A 319 -3.16 3.93 -2.47
C LEU A 319 -4.08 2.88 -1.84
N ASP A 320 -5.04 2.46 -2.64
CA ASP A 320 -6.07 1.53 -2.25
C ASP A 320 -6.11 0.37 -3.25
N ALA A 321 -5.65 -0.79 -2.81
CA ALA A 321 -5.64 -2.00 -3.61
C ALA A 321 -7.06 -2.42 -4.02
N LYS A 322 -8.07 -2.17 -3.18
CA LYS A 322 -9.48 -2.39 -3.46
C LYS A 322 -9.91 -1.63 -4.72
N ARG A 323 -9.65 -0.32 -4.77
CA ARG A 323 -9.95 0.52 -5.93
C ARG A 323 -9.17 0.08 -7.17
N ALA A 324 -7.89 -0.22 -7.01
CA ALA A 324 -7.04 -0.63 -8.12
C ALA A 324 -7.51 -1.95 -8.76
N ILE A 325 -7.86 -2.94 -7.96
CA ILE A 325 -8.38 -4.24 -8.41
C ILE A 325 -9.78 -4.08 -9.03
N ASP A 326 -10.68 -3.31 -8.40
CA ASP A 326 -12.02 -3.04 -8.93
C ASP A 326 -11.96 -2.35 -10.29
N GLN A 327 -11.14 -1.31 -10.43
CA GLN A 327 -10.96 -0.59 -11.68
C GLN A 327 -10.41 -1.49 -12.80
N GLY A 328 -9.40 -2.31 -12.47
CA GLY A 328 -8.84 -3.27 -13.43
C GLY A 328 -9.87 -4.31 -13.88
N THR A 329 -10.63 -4.89 -12.94
CA THR A 329 -11.68 -5.86 -13.25
C THR A 329 -12.80 -5.27 -14.09
N ARG A 330 -13.30 -4.07 -13.75
CA ARG A 330 -14.38 -3.41 -14.48
C ARG A 330 -13.96 -3.03 -15.89
N LEU A 331 -12.80 -2.41 -16.07
CA LEU A 331 -12.29 -2.10 -17.39
C LEU A 331 -12.14 -3.38 -18.23
N ALA A 332 -11.60 -4.46 -17.66
CA ALA A 332 -11.48 -5.72 -18.36
C ALA A 332 -12.82 -6.35 -18.73
N ALA A 333 -13.90 -6.08 -17.99
CA ALA A 333 -15.25 -6.54 -18.33
C ALA A 333 -15.90 -5.75 -19.49
N GLU A 334 -15.45 -4.52 -19.72
CA GLU A 334 -15.99 -3.61 -20.74
C GLU A 334 -15.30 -3.74 -22.10
N ILE A 335 -13.98 -4.05 -22.12
CA ILE A 335 -13.18 -4.23 -23.34
C ILE A 335 -13.55 -5.54 -24.04
#